data_cd6b984a5b9e7e4b2b405283e5673e73
#
_entry.id   cd6b984a5b9e7e4b2b405283e5673e73
#
_cell.length_a   1.000
_cell.length_b   1.000
_cell.length_c   1.000
_cell.angle_alpha   90.00
_cell.angle_beta   90.00
_cell.angle_gamma   90.00
#
_symmetry.space_group_name_H-M   'P 1'
#
loop_
_entity.id
_entity.type
_entity.pdbx_description
1 polymer ?
#
loop_
_entity_poly.entity_id
_entity_poly.type
_entity_poly.pdbx_seq_one_letter_code
_entity_poly.pdbx_strand_id
1 'polypeptide(L)'
;YTILHAGGKFGGENSGYKVAGGLHGVGASVVNACSEWLTVNVRRDGKEYEQTFRRGDPDGALKCIGTVAEGVTGTRVTFKPDPEMFKDTTVYDFDTLEKRLREESFLNAGVKITLTDERQLYTPVLEDGQEGEPCYRSEVMCYEGGIKSFVTYLGEKRKLEAVSYTHLRAHE
;
A
#
# COMPACT_ATOMS: atom_id res chain seq x y z
N TYR A 1 -15.05 -2.15 -7.15
CA TYR A 1 -14.78 -0.71 -7.09
C TYR A 1 -16.04 0.17 -7.10
N THR A 2 -17.19 -0.36 -7.49
CA THR A 2 -18.47 0.36 -7.52
C THR A 2 -19.45 -0.07 -6.43
N ILE A 3 -19.20 -1.18 -5.76
CA ILE A 3 -20.09 -1.76 -4.75
C ILE A 3 -19.45 -1.56 -3.38
N LEU A 4 -20.21 -0.95 -2.46
CA LEU A 4 -19.81 -0.83 -1.07
C LEU A 4 -19.93 -2.19 -0.35
N HIS A 5 -19.11 -2.40 0.66
CA HIS A 5 -19.12 -3.62 1.49
C HIS A 5 -18.88 -4.94 0.71
N ALA A 6 -18.27 -4.87 -0.46
CA ALA A 6 -17.95 -6.03 -1.31
C ALA A 6 -16.53 -6.59 -1.07
N GLY A 7 -16.02 -6.52 0.17
CA GLY A 7 -14.68 -6.98 0.49
C GLY A 7 -14.55 -8.50 0.57
N GLY A 8 -13.48 -9.06 0.03
CA GLY A 8 -13.13 -10.49 0.13
C GLY A 8 -12.67 -10.94 1.52
N LYS A 9 -12.62 -10.03 2.51
CA LYS A 9 -12.13 -10.26 3.88
C LYS A 9 -13.24 -10.60 4.88
N PHE A 10 -14.50 -10.65 4.43
CA PHE A 10 -15.68 -10.80 5.27
C PHE A 10 -16.00 -12.24 5.70
N GLY A 11 -15.05 -13.03 5.92
CA GLY A 11 -15.28 -14.26 6.65
C GLY A 11 -15.53 -15.48 5.77
N GLY A 12 -15.48 -16.60 6.43
CA GLY A 12 -15.59 -17.95 5.95
C GLY A 12 -14.27 -18.69 6.16
N GLU A 13 -14.37 -19.97 6.47
CA GLU A 13 -13.23 -20.88 6.68
C GLU A 13 -12.27 -20.94 5.47
N ASN A 14 -12.70 -20.47 4.30
CA ASN A 14 -11.94 -20.41 3.06
C ASN A 14 -11.36 -19.02 2.76
N SER A 15 -11.46 -18.05 3.67
CA SER A 15 -10.82 -16.75 3.46
C SER A 15 -9.30 -16.89 3.65
N GLY A 16 -8.52 -16.50 2.65
CA GLY A 16 -7.06 -16.43 2.75
C GLY A 16 -6.53 -15.36 3.72
N TYR A 17 -7.41 -14.57 4.31
CA TYR A 17 -7.09 -13.48 5.23
C TYR A 17 -7.22 -13.92 6.68
N LYS A 18 -6.09 -14.12 7.37
CA LYS A 18 -6.04 -14.43 8.81
C LYS A 18 -6.08 -13.17 9.67
N VAL A 19 -5.46 -12.10 9.19
CA VAL A 19 -5.46 -10.77 9.80
C VAL A 19 -5.63 -9.76 8.68
N ALA A 20 -6.54 -8.81 8.81
CA ALA A 20 -6.78 -7.81 7.79
C ALA A 20 -7.12 -6.45 8.41
N GLY A 21 -6.42 -5.42 8.00
CA GLY A 21 -6.89 -4.04 8.11
C GLY A 21 -8.00 -3.78 7.07
N GLY A 22 -8.89 -2.84 7.34
CA GLY A 22 -9.95 -2.47 6.40
C GLY A 22 -11.11 -3.47 6.39
N LEU A 23 -11.89 -3.49 7.47
CA LEU A 23 -13.01 -4.43 7.67
C LEU A 23 -14.34 -3.98 7.02
N HIS A 24 -14.41 -2.77 6.46
CA HIS A 24 -15.66 -2.21 5.96
C HIS A 24 -15.92 -2.45 4.46
N GLY A 25 -14.89 -2.88 3.70
CA GLY A 25 -15.01 -3.14 2.25
C GLY A 25 -15.35 -1.89 1.42
N VAL A 26 -14.98 -0.71 1.91
CA VAL A 26 -15.28 0.58 1.25
C VAL A 26 -14.05 1.28 0.68
N GLY A 27 -12.83 0.92 1.09
CA GLY A 27 -11.61 1.63 0.71
C GLY A 27 -11.44 1.76 -0.80
N ALA A 28 -11.57 0.67 -1.54
CA ALA A 28 -11.41 0.67 -2.99
C ALA A 28 -12.48 1.49 -3.72
N SER A 29 -13.72 1.46 -3.24
CA SER A 29 -14.83 2.25 -3.83
C SER A 29 -14.72 3.73 -3.51
N VAL A 30 -14.22 4.09 -2.31
CA VAL A 30 -13.94 5.48 -1.94
C VAL A 30 -12.82 6.05 -2.81
N VAL A 31 -11.70 5.34 -2.97
CA VAL A 31 -10.61 5.79 -3.86
C VAL A 31 -11.13 6.00 -5.29
N ASN A 32 -11.97 5.08 -5.79
CA ASN A 32 -12.59 5.22 -7.11
C ASN A 32 -13.48 6.47 -7.20
N ALA A 33 -14.38 6.67 -6.24
CA ALA A 33 -15.28 7.82 -6.24
C ALA A 33 -14.56 9.17 -6.10
N CYS A 34 -13.42 9.21 -5.39
CA CYS A 34 -12.61 10.41 -5.19
C CYS A 34 -11.53 10.61 -6.27
N SER A 35 -11.55 9.82 -7.33
CA SER A 35 -10.60 9.92 -8.44
C SER A 35 -11.24 10.49 -9.69
N GLU A 36 -10.54 11.38 -10.37
CA GLU A 36 -10.92 11.87 -11.72
C GLU A 36 -11.03 10.69 -12.69
N TRP A 37 -10.07 9.78 -12.61
CA TRP A 37 -10.09 8.48 -13.26
C TRP A 37 -9.32 7.45 -12.44
N LEU A 38 -9.70 6.19 -12.60
CA LEU A 38 -9.04 5.04 -12.01
C LEU A 38 -9.03 3.88 -13.01
N THR A 39 -7.88 3.24 -13.18
CA THR A 39 -7.72 2.04 -14.02
C THR A 39 -7.21 0.88 -13.17
N VAL A 40 -7.85 -0.26 -13.29
CA VAL A 40 -7.46 -1.52 -12.65
C VAL A 40 -7.03 -2.50 -13.71
N ASN A 41 -5.79 -3.00 -13.61
CA ASN A 41 -5.29 -4.11 -14.40
C ASN A 41 -5.16 -5.34 -13.49
N VAL A 42 -5.72 -6.48 -13.91
CA VAL A 42 -5.66 -7.73 -13.17
C VAL A 42 -5.09 -8.83 -14.06
N ARG A 43 -4.04 -9.49 -13.57
CA ARG A 43 -3.45 -10.68 -14.19
C ARG A 43 -3.93 -11.91 -13.46
N ARG A 44 -4.65 -12.75 -14.16
CA ARG A 44 -5.22 -13.98 -13.63
C ARG A 44 -5.52 -14.98 -14.75
N ASP A 45 -5.32 -16.26 -14.46
CA ASP A 45 -5.68 -17.37 -15.35
C ASP A 45 -5.09 -17.22 -16.78
N GLY A 46 -3.80 -16.81 -16.85
CA GLY A 46 -3.08 -16.62 -18.13
C GLY A 46 -3.52 -15.38 -18.94
N LYS A 47 -4.36 -14.53 -18.39
CA LYS A 47 -4.90 -13.33 -19.06
C LYS A 47 -4.65 -12.07 -18.25
N GLU A 48 -4.62 -10.94 -18.96
CA GLU A 48 -4.61 -9.61 -18.37
C GLU A 48 -5.91 -8.89 -18.72
N TYR A 49 -6.59 -8.40 -17.69
CA TYR A 49 -7.86 -7.69 -17.80
C TYR A 49 -7.69 -6.25 -17.37
N GLU A 50 -8.43 -5.34 -18.00
CA GLU A 50 -8.45 -3.92 -17.68
C GLU A 50 -9.86 -3.41 -17.52
N GLN A 51 -10.07 -2.59 -16.50
CA GLN A 51 -11.29 -1.82 -16.28
C GLN A 51 -10.92 -0.40 -15.89
N THR A 52 -11.51 0.58 -16.57
CA THR A 52 -11.36 2.01 -16.26
C THR A 52 -12.66 2.54 -15.66
N PHE A 53 -12.51 3.53 -14.78
CA PHE A 53 -13.58 4.23 -14.10
C PHE A 53 -13.34 5.74 -14.19
N ARG A 54 -14.41 6.52 -14.16
CA ARG A 54 -14.39 7.98 -14.05
C ARG A 54 -15.31 8.42 -12.93
N ARG A 55 -14.72 9.08 -11.91
CA ARG A 55 -15.46 9.58 -10.73
C ARG A 55 -16.39 8.53 -10.11
N GLY A 56 -15.92 7.29 -10.03
CA GLY A 56 -16.66 6.17 -9.46
C GLY A 56 -17.41 5.30 -10.47
N ASP A 57 -17.77 5.83 -11.63
CA ASP A 57 -18.57 5.11 -12.63
C ASP A 57 -17.67 4.33 -13.61
N PRO A 58 -18.07 3.11 -14.01
CA PRO A 58 -17.35 2.35 -15.03
C PRO A 58 -17.35 3.09 -16.39
N ASP A 59 -16.15 3.25 -16.96
CA ASP A 59 -15.97 3.79 -18.32
C ASP A 59 -15.84 2.63 -19.31
N GLY A 60 -16.97 2.05 -19.66
CA GLY A 60 -17.06 0.90 -20.56
C GLY A 60 -17.01 -0.46 -19.85
N ALA A 61 -16.96 -1.53 -20.63
CA ALA A 61 -16.94 -2.90 -20.16
C ALA A 61 -15.52 -3.37 -19.79
N LEU A 62 -15.45 -4.39 -18.94
CA LEU A 62 -14.19 -5.10 -18.65
C LEU A 62 -13.59 -5.64 -19.96
N LYS A 63 -12.31 -5.34 -20.19
CA LYS A 63 -11.57 -5.74 -21.41
C LYS A 63 -10.50 -6.77 -21.06
N CYS A 64 -10.36 -7.81 -21.89
CA CYS A 64 -9.16 -8.63 -21.89
C CYS A 64 -8.16 -7.96 -22.83
N ILE A 65 -7.04 -7.46 -22.30
CA ILE A 65 -6.06 -6.67 -23.05
C ILE A 65 -4.83 -7.47 -23.48
N GLY A 66 -4.67 -8.69 -22.96
CA GLY A 66 -3.53 -9.52 -23.31
C GLY A 66 -3.51 -10.87 -22.61
N THR A 67 -2.45 -11.61 -22.86
CA THR A 67 -2.12 -12.87 -22.21
C THR A 67 -0.84 -12.72 -21.41
N VAL A 68 -0.75 -13.44 -20.29
CA VAL A 68 0.44 -13.52 -19.44
C VAL A 68 0.84 -14.99 -19.27
N ALA A 69 2.07 -15.23 -18.83
CA ALA A 69 2.51 -16.59 -18.55
C ALA A 69 1.64 -17.25 -17.47
N GLU A 70 1.49 -18.56 -17.56
CA GLU A 70 0.74 -19.34 -16.57
C GLU A 70 1.32 -19.15 -15.17
N GLY A 71 0.46 -18.99 -14.17
CA GLY A 71 0.86 -18.74 -12.78
C GLY A 71 1.22 -17.28 -12.47
N VAL A 72 1.33 -16.41 -13.46
CA VAL A 72 1.54 -14.96 -13.20
C VAL A 72 0.23 -14.34 -12.76
N THR A 73 0.24 -13.80 -11.54
CA THR A 73 -0.90 -13.10 -10.94
C THR A 73 -0.50 -11.73 -10.43
N GLY A 74 -1.44 -10.84 -10.31
CA GLY A 74 -1.21 -9.52 -9.72
C GLY A 74 -2.30 -8.52 -10.07
N THR A 75 -2.32 -7.42 -9.31
CA THR A 75 -3.24 -6.31 -9.54
C THR A 75 -2.44 -5.02 -9.56
N ARG A 76 -2.68 -4.19 -10.58
CA ARG A 76 -2.22 -2.81 -10.65
C ARG A 76 -3.41 -1.89 -10.57
N VAL A 77 -3.35 -0.90 -9.71
CA VAL A 77 -4.33 0.17 -9.62
C VAL A 77 -3.62 1.48 -9.89
N THR A 78 -4.08 2.21 -10.91
CA THR A 78 -3.57 3.53 -11.26
C THR A 78 -4.72 4.51 -11.16
N PHE A 79 -4.51 5.64 -10.49
CA PHE A 79 -5.57 6.62 -10.31
C PHE A 79 -5.02 8.04 -10.21
N LYS A 80 -5.87 9.00 -10.48
CA LYS A 80 -5.60 10.41 -10.32
C LYS A 80 -6.62 11.03 -9.37
N PRO A 81 -6.17 11.60 -8.23
CA PRO A 81 -7.07 12.29 -7.31
C PRO A 81 -7.85 13.40 -8.03
N ASP A 82 -9.15 13.51 -7.72
CA ASP A 82 -9.99 14.53 -8.32
C ASP A 82 -9.83 15.89 -7.62
N PRO A 83 -9.37 16.94 -8.32
CA PRO A 83 -9.22 18.27 -7.72
C PRO A 83 -10.55 18.91 -7.31
N GLU A 84 -11.69 18.43 -7.80
CA GLU A 84 -13.00 18.86 -7.30
C GLU A 84 -13.30 18.34 -5.90
N MET A 85 -12.75 17.16 -5.56
CA MET A 85 -12.86 16.57 -4.21
C MET A 85 -11.77 17.07 -3.28
N PHE A 86 -10.53 17.14 -3.77
CA PHE A 86 -9.34 17.55 -3.01
C PHE A 86 -8.93 18.97 -3.38
N LYS A 87 -9.64 19.96 -2.80
CA LYS A 87 -9.47 21.38 -3.16
C LYS A 87 -8.16 21.99 -2.67
N ASP A 88 -7.61 21.49 -1.57
CA ASP A 88 -6.38 22.02 -1.00
C ASP A 88 -5.14 21.56 -1.77
N THR A 89 -5.05 20.28 -2.06
CA THR A 89 -3.96 19.70 -2.85
C THR A 89 -4.29 18.31 -3.38
N THR A 90 -3.78 17.98 -4.55
CA THR A 90 -3.75 16.61 -5.11
C THR A 90 -2.34 16.03 -5.14
N VAL A 91 -1.36 16.76 -4.60
CA VAL A 91 0.05 16.36 -4.56
C VAL A 91 0.30 15.52 -3.31
N TYR A 92 0.78 14.31 -3.51
CA TYR A 92 1.17 13.44 -2.41
C TYR A 92 2.47 13.89 -1.77
N ASP A 93 2.49 13.88 -0.44
CA ASP A 93 3.70 14.08 0.37
C ASP A 93 4.36 12.72 0.64
N PHE A 94 5.63 12.60 0.22
CA PHE A 94 6.37 11.35 0.33
C PHE A 94 6.56 10.91 1.78
N ASP A 95 6.93 11.84 2.67
CA ASP A 95 7.25 11.51 4.06
C ASP A 95 6.01 11.06 4.84
N THR A 96 4.87 11.66 4.53
CA THR A 96 3.57 11.26 5.09
C THR A 96 3.18 9.85 4.63
N LEU A 97 3.35 9.55 3.34
CA LEU A 97 3.08 8.22 2.79
C LEU A 97 4.05 7.18 3.36
N GLU A 98 5.34 7.48 3.39
CA GLU A 98 6.37 6.60 3.95
C GLU A 98 6.03 6.20 5.38
N LYS A 99 5.70 7.18 6.23
CA LYS A 99 5.32 6.93 7.62
C LYS A 99 4.15 5.98 7.73
N ARG A 100 3.08 6.20 6.96
CA ARG A 100 1.87 5.36 6.97
C ARG A 100 2.12 3.95 6.43
N LEU A 101 2.84 3.83 5.33
CA LEU A 101 3.17 2.54 4.75
C LEU A 101 4.13 1.75 5.63
N ARG A 102 5.01 2.41 6.36
CA ARG A 102 5.88 1.79 7.36
C ARG A 102 5.07 1.22 8.53
N GLU A 103 4.10 1.97 9.05
CA GLU A 103 3.17 1.49 10.08
C GLU A 103 2.41 0.25 9.59
N GLU A 104 1.88 0.27 8.36
CA GLU A 104 1.19 -0.87 7.74
C GLU A 104 2.11 -2.09 7.56
N SER A 105 3.35 -1.88 7.19
CA SER A 105 4.35 -2.94 7.03
C SER A 105 4.70 -3.63 8.36
N PHE A 106 4.70 -2.90 9.48
CA PHE A 106 4.85 -3.48 10.81
C PHE A 106 3.61 -4.28 11.25
N LEU A 107 2.41 -3.80 10.92
CA LEU A 107 1.17 -4.49 11.27
C LEU A 107 0.97 -5.78 10.47
N ASN A 108 1.58 -5.88 9.28
CA ASN A 108 1.46 -7.02 8.38
C ASN A 108 2.83 -7.68 8.19
N ALA A 109 3.26 -8.46 9.18
CA ALA A 109 4.58 -9.10 9.19
C ALA A 109 4.86 -9.87 7.89
N GLY A 110 6.05 -9.66 7.30
CA GLY A 110 6.49 -10.30 6.06
C GLY A 110 5.97 -9.68 4.77
N VAL A 111 5.05 -8.70 4.85
CA VAL A 111 4.63 -7.94 3.66
C VAL A 111 5.71 -6.94 3.28
N LYS A 112 6.17 -7.01 2.04
CA LYS A 112 7.13 -6.06 1.47
C LYS A 112 6.38 -4.93 0.77
N ILE A 113 6.59 -3.70 1.24
CA ILE A 113 6.03 -2.48 0.65
C ILE A 113 7.18 -1.65 0.08
N THR A 114 7.06 -1.23 -1.17
CA THR A 114 8.00 -0.30 -1.81
C THR A 114 7.26 0.98 -2.16
N LEU A 115 7.78 2.11 -1.72
CA LEU A 115 7.30 3.44 -2.09
C LEU A 115 8.36 4.09 -2.98
N THR A 116 7.97 4.54 -4.17
CA THR A 116 8.86 5.25 -5.10
C THR A 116 8.21 6.54 -5.57
N ASP A 117 8.95 7.64 -5.52
CA ASP A 117 8.54 8.94 -6.03
C ASP A 117 9.21 9.19 -7.39
N GLU A 118 8.45 9.01 -8.47
CA GLU A 118 8.93 9.15 -9.84
C GLU A 118 8.83 10.59 -10.39
N ARG A 119 8.46 11.56 -9.53
CA ARG A 119 8.30 12.96 -9.97
C ARG A 119 9.63 13.64 -10.26
N GLN A 120 10.69 13.27 -9.57
CA GLN A 120 11.99 13.91 -9.69
C GLN A 120 13.13 12.89 -9.52
N LEU A 121 14.08 12.91 -10.43
CA LEU A 121 15.35 12.19 -10.30
C LEU A 121 16.29 13.01 -9.40
N TYR A 122 17.06 12.33 -8.58
CA TYR A 122 18.19 12.88 -7.86
C TYR A 122 19.44 12.04 -8.08
N THR A 123 20.60 12.66 -7.97
CA THR A 123 21.88 11.98 -8.05
C THR A 123 22.40 11.83 -6.61
N PRO A 124 22.46 10.61 -6.06
CA PRO A 124 22.98 10.41 -4.72
C PRO A 124 24.49 10.64 -4.70
N VAL A 125 24.98 11.20 -3.61
CA VAL A 125 26.43 11.26 -3.34
C VAL A 125 26.80 9.98 -2.58
N LEU A 126 27.71 9.20 -3.12
CA LEU A 126 28.22 7.97 -2.53
C LEU A 126 29.16 8.27 -1.35
N GLU A 127 29.44 7.26 -0.51
CA GLU A 127 30.30 7.41 0.66
C GLU A 127 31.74 7.86 0.33
N ASP A 128 32.21 7.58 -0.88
CA ASP A 128 33.48 8.02 -1.42
C ASP A 128 33.47 9.44 -2.01
N GLY A 129 32.34 10.14 -1.94
CA GLY A 129 32.14 11.50 -2.45
C GLY A 129 31.89 11.59 -3.96
N GLN A 130 31.77 10.47 -4.67
CA GLN A 130 31.43 10.43 -6.07
C GLN A 130 29.91 10.55 -6.28
N GLU A 131 29.50 11.04 -7.43
CA GLU A 131 28.10 11.04 -7.85
C GLU A 131 27.69 9.62 -8.28
N GLY A 132 26.60 9.11 -7.70
CA GLY A 132 25.99 7.86 -8.12
C GLY A 132 25.14 8.02 -9.38
N GLU A 133 24.52 6.94 -9.81
CA GLU A 133 23.60 7.00 -10.94
C GLU A 133 22.31 7.73 -10.55
N PRO A 134 21.74 8.57 -11.45
CA PRO A 134 20.45 9.21 -11.21
C PRO A 134 19.36 8.18 -10.90
N CYS A 135 18.65 8.36 -9.81
CA CYS A 135 17.60 7.46 -9.37
C CYS A 135 16.41 8.21 -8.81
N TYR A 136 15.29 7.51 -8.68
CA TYR A 136 14.11 8.02 -7.98
C TYR A 136 14.23 7.79 -6.47
N ARG A 137 13.67 8.70 -5.69
CA ARG A 137 13.53 8.49 -4.26
C ARG A 137 12.67 7.25 -4.00
N SER A 138 13.24 6.24 -3.36
CA SER A 138 12.56 4.97 -3.09
C SER A 138 12.87 4.47 -1.69
N GLU A 139 11.88 3.89 -1.04
CA GLU A 139 11.97 3.27 0.28
C GLU A 139 11.36 1.87 0.24
N VAL A 140 12.04 0.90 0.82
CA VAL A 140 11.58 -0.48 0.92
C VAL A 140 11.35 -0.84 2.38
N MET A 141 10.15 -1.24 2.72
CA MET A 141 9.69 -1.57 4.05
C MET A 141 9.25 -3.03 4.11
N CYS A 142 9.91 -3.83 4.96
CA CYS A 142 9.57 -5.23 5.20
C CYS A 142 10.03 -5.63 6.59
N TYR A 143 9.10 -5.96 7.49
CA TYR A 143 9.41 -6.25 8.89
C TYR A 143 8.83 -7.59 9.31
N GLU A 144 9.66 -8.61 9.36
CA GLU A 144 9.26 -9.97 9.74
C GLU A 144 8.83 -10.07 11.20
N GLY A 145 9.43 -9.27 12.08
CA GLY A 145 9.11 -9.23 13.51
C GLY A 145 7.79 -8.55 13.86
N GLY A 146 7.10 -7.96 12.89
CA GLY A 146 5.77 -7.37 13.07
C GLY A 146 5.73 -6.33 14.19
N ILE A 147 4.74 -6.44 15.08
CA ILE A 147 4.50 -5.51 16.21
C ILE A 147 5.71 -5.41 17.14
N LYS A 148 6.49 -6.48 17.34
CA LYS A 148 7.71 -6.41 18.17
C LYS A 148 8.74 -5.47 17.56
N SER A 149 8.98 -5.59 16.26
CA SER A 149 9.87 -4.67 15.52
C SER A 149 9.37 -3.23 15.58
N PHE A 150 8.04 -3.04 15.57
CA PHE A 150 7.43 -1.70 15.70
C PHE A 150 7.71 -1.06 17.06
N VAL A 151 7.56 -1.82 18.14
CA VAL A 151 7.87 -1.33 19.51
C VAL A 151 9.34 -0.95 19.61
N THR A 152 10.26 -1.77 19.09
CA THR A 152 11.70 -1.47 19.07
C THR A 152 11.97 -0.19 18.28
N TYR A 153 11.43 -0.06 17.08
CA TYR A 153 11.55 1.13 16.25
C TYR A 153 11.05 2.41 16.95
N LEU A 154 9.91 2.34 17.62
CA LEU A 154 9.38 3.47 18.39
C LEU A 154 10.24 3.80 19.61
N GLY A 155 10.80 2.78 20.28
CA GLY A 155 11.72 2.93 21.40
C GLY A 155 13.01 3.65 21.00
N GLU A 156 13.63 3.22 19.92
CA GLU A 156 14.84 3.84 19.35
C GLU A 156 14.60 5.29 18.95
N LYS A 157 13.50 5.55 18.25
CA LYS A 157 13.13 6.90 17.82
C LYS A 157 12.87 7.87 18.97
N ARG A 158 12.39 7.36 20.11
CA ARG A 158 12.10 8.15 21.32
C ARG A 158 13.21 8.13 22.35
N LYS A 159 14.34 7.44 22.08
CA LYS A 159 15.41 7.17 23.05
C LYS A 159 14.87 6.56 24.35
N LEU A 160 13.83 5.76 24.25
CA LEU A 160 13.27 5.03 25.38
C LEU A 160 14.02 3.71 25.51
N GLU A 161 14.54 3.40 26.70
CA GLU A 161 15.06 2.06 27.00
C GLU A 161 13.90 1.04 26.87
N ALA A 162 14.17 -0.09 26.27
CA ALA A 162 13.21 -1.17 26.16
C ALA A 162 12.88 -1.68 27.56
N VAL A 163 11.74 -1.30 28.11
CA VAL A 163 11.24 -1.88 29.36
C VAL A 163 10.74 -3.27 29.04
N SER A 164 11.45 -4.28 29.53
CA SER A 164 11.04 -5.67 29.42
C SER A 164 9.74 -5.88 30.20
N TYR A 165 8.65 -6.23 29.52
CA TYR A 165 7.35 -6.54 30.11
C TYR A 165 7.32 -7.88 30.88
N THR A 166 8.40 -8.31 31.49
CA THR A 166 8.45 -9.56 32.22
C THR A 166 7.99 -9.50 33.69
N HIS A 167 7.50 -8.36 34.18
CA HIS A 167 7.10 -8.18 35.57
C HIS A 167 5.75 -7.49 35.78
N LEU A 168 4.69 -8.07 35.21
CA LEU A 168 3.33 -7.88 35.73
C LEU A 168 2.73 -9.26 36.04
N ARG A 169 3.29 -9.96 36.99
CA ARG A 169 2.50 -10.86 37.82
C ARG A 169 1.90 -10.01 38.95
N ALA A 170 0.58 -9.86 38.88
CA ALA A 170 -0.17 -9.38 40.01
C ALA A 170 0.16 -10.26 41.22
N HIS A 171 0.55 -9.64 42.30
CA HIS A 171 0.42 -10.25 43.64
C HIS A 171 -1.05 -10.22 44.00
N GLU A 172 -1.64 -11.40 44.10
CA GLU A 172 -2.80 -11.61 44.94
C GLU A 172 -2.41 -11.40 46.42
#